data_b5de8b9b6f69df4628bf4f69c4f7f091
#
_entry.id   b5de8b9b6f69df4628bf4f69c4f7f091
#
_cell.length_a   1.000
_cell.length_b   1.000
_cell.length_c   1.000
_cell.angle_alpha   90.00
_cell.angle_beta   90.00
_cell.angle_gamma   90.00
#
_symmetry.space_group_name_H-M   'P 1'
#
loop_
_entity.id
_entity.type
_entity.pdbx_description
1 polymer ?
#
loop_
_entity_poly.entity_id
_entity_poly.type
_entity_poly.pdbx_seq_one_letter_code
_entity_poly.pdbx_strand_id
1 'polypeptide(L)'
;QKKEGKDKIVSEVKPITGTWINLAYQDVRNKYTNLQYFDNTDPGMWEQKVKELSDMGMEYLVFMAVANEGEAYYPSKLMPWAYSENRKSPVDAIMDAAARLGMKVFMSIGWAKDQDDNLRDPVIQQRQLDMMKELASIYRTHKALYGWYLPVEDCLCPILSEHAVNAVNALAEQARRLTPNKKILISPYGMVDSDFDDPEYERRLSRLKVDVITYQDEVGCVREKFPLVRLKENWQKLRTIHDKLNIALWANCETFTWEDELNDRTSALIPAAYSRLLSQQAAASAAGVENIVSFMFCGIIENPMSSFQLGQPIWSNCTFQNYMDWKRGTRYWKLLEASFLDKLANGATPEMIRDEKTPSALLDGLIAEENTGDSCWIIFNKGYHELQVDLQKEMELHDVLLRMLNYRPGGIRLPSKVYLYASLDGDSYRLLSIKDTPSFQNAKHDAWIDGVLFEGIDVNTRYLKVAFEADTPVYMDELFVNPVIR
;
A
#
# COMPACT_ATOMS: atom_id res chain seq x y z
N GLN A 1 -12.51 40.97 -30.17
CA GLN A 1 -12.99 39.60 -30.00
C GLN A 1 -12.13 38.94 -28.94
N LYS A 2 -12.65 38.84 -27.69
CA LYS A 2 -12.02 38.08 -26.57
C LYS A 2 -12.25 36.59 -26.86
N LYS A 3 -11.17 35.84 -26.97
CA LYS A 3 -11.22 34.36 -26.87
C LYS A 3 -11.53 33.99 -25.45
N GLU A 4 -12.74 33.51 -25.21
CA GLU A 4 -13.07 32.79 -23.98
C GLU A 4 -12.26 31.53 -23.91
N GLY A 5 -11.28 31.48 -22.97
CA GLY A 5 -10.61 30.28 -22.59
C GLY A 5 -11.62 29.36 -21.90
N LYS A 6 -11.89 28.23 -22.49
CA LYS A 6 -12.55 27.14 -21.77
C LYS A 6 -11.63 26.73 -20.61
N ASP A 7 -11.94 27.16 -19.41
CA ASP A 7 -11.38 26.60 -18.19
C ASP A 7 -11.63 25.10 -18.23
N LYS A 8 -10.57 24.33 -18.45
CA LYS A 8 -10.60 22.89 -18.17
C LYS A 8 -10.89 22.77 -16.67
N ILE A 9 -12.09 22.34 -16.34
CA ILE A 9 -12.39 21.85 -14.98
C ILE A 9 -11.45 20.67 -14.78
N VAL A 10 -10.36 20.90 -14.09
CA VAL A 10 -9.51 19.83 -13.58
C VAL A 10 -10.34 19.17 -12.50
N SER A 11 -10.83 17.96 -12.75
CA SER A 11 -11.55 17.19 -11.74
C SER A 11 -10.65 17.04 -10.52
N GLU A 12 -11.14 17.47 -9.37
CA GLU A 12 -10.42 17.39 -8.12
C GLU A 12 -10.11 15.90 -7.80
N VAL A 13 -8.85 15.62 -7.50
CA VAL A 13 -8.42 14.27 -7.11
C VAL A 13 -8.96 13.97 -5.73
N LYS A 14 -9.75 12.89 -5.60
CA LYS A 14 -10.35 12.48 -4.34
C LYS A 14 -9.32 11.83 -3.41
N PRO A 15 -9.41 12.07 -2.10
CA PRO A 15 -8.62 11.36 -1.11
C PRO A 15 -9.08 9.90 -0.98
N ILE A 16 -8.23 9.07 -0.37
CA ILE A 16 -8.60 7.73 0.06
C ILE A 16 -9.40 7.85 1.36
N THR A 17 -10.63 7.35 1.37
CA THR A 17 -11.56 7.50 2.49
C THR A 17 -11.83 6.21 3.24
N GLY A 18 -11.20 5.12 2.85
CA GLY A 18 -11.35 3.85 3.54
C GLY A 18 -10.22 2.89 3.25
N THR A 19 -10.11 1.85 4.08
CA THR A 19 -9.09 0.82 3.91
C THR A 19 -9.57 -0.53 4.42
N TRP A 20 -9.03 -1.60 3.84
CA TRP A 20 -9.16 -2.93 4.38
C TRP A 20 -8.34 -3.09 5.66
N ILE A 21 -8.86 -3.87 6.59
CA ILE A 21 -8.13 -4.39 7.75
C ILE A 21 -8.05 -5.90 7.58
N ASN A 22 -6.82 -6.40 7.54
CA ASN A 22 -6.53 -7.82 7.41
C ASN A 22 -5.99 -8.38 8.73
N LEU A 23 -6.83 -9.12 9.44
CA LEU A 23 -6.46 -9.78 10.70
C LEU A 23 -5.69 -11.07 10.47
N ALA A 24 -5.92 -11.73 9.33
CA ALA A 24 -5.13 -12.85 8.84
C ALA A 24 -4.07 -12.32 7.85
N TYR A 25 -2.97 -11.81 8.36
CA TYR A 25 -1.97 -11.11 7.54
C TYR A 25 -1.41 -11.98 6.42
N GLN A 26 -1.22 -11.39 5.24
CA GLN A 26 -0.90 -12.10 4.00
C GLN A 26 0.56 -11.98 3.54
N ASP A 27 1.45 -11.41 4.32
CA ASP A 27 2.87 -11.43 3.97
C ASP A 27 3.43 -12.84 4.14
N VAL A 28 3.48 -13.58 3.05
CA VAL A 28 3.92 -14.98 3.05
C VAL A 28 5.35 -15.20 3.54
N ARG A 29 6.17 -14.15 3.55
CA ARG A 29 7.54 -14.22 4.09
C ARG A 29 7.64 -13.72 5.52
N ASN A 30 6.62 -13.05 6.03
CA ASN A 30 6.64 -12.36 7.33
C ASN A 30 7.87 -11.44 7.53
N LYS A 31 8.41 -10.92 6.43
CA LYS A 31 9.67 -10.17 6.45
C LYS A 31 9.54 -8.84 7.19
N TYR A 32 8.42 -8.16 6.98
CA TYR A 32 8.16 -6.84 7.56
C TYR A 32 7.01 -6.84 8.55
N THR A 33 6.40 -8.00 8.78
CA THR A 33 5.24 -8.15 9.67
C THR A 33 5.66 -8.29 11.11
N ASN A 34 5.07 -7.50 11.98
CA ASN A 34 5.19 -7.66 13.42
C ASN A 34 4.15 -8.66 13.94
N LEU A 35 4.41 -9.95 13.76
CA LEU A 35 3.50 -11.05 14.11
C LEU A 35 2.97 -10.95 15.53
N GLN A 36 3.79 -10.50 16.49
CA GLN A 36 3.39 -10.27 17.88
C GLN A 36 2.15 -9.38 18.02
N TYR A 37 1.90 -8.46 17.08
CA TYR A 37 0.72 -7.60 17.12
C TYR A 37 -0.50 -8.26 16.52
N PHE A 38 -0.32 -9.12 15.52
CA PHE A 38 -1.42 -9.90 14.95
C PHE A 38 -1.87 -11.02 15.88
N ASP A 39 -0.95 -11.60 16.65
CA ASP A 39 -1.24 -12.59 17.67
C ASP A 39 -1.69 -11.97 19.01
N ASN A 40 -1.62 -10.65 19.10
CA ASN A 40 -1.95 -9.91 20.31
C ASN A 40 -3.42 -9.49 20.32
N THR A 41 -4.11 -9.85 21.39
CA THR A 41 -5.50 -9.47 21.63
C THR A 41 -5.65 -8.23 22.52
N ASP A 42 -4.59 -7.42 22.67
CA ASP A 42 -4.71 -6.15 23.38
C ASP A 42 -5.65 -5.20 22.62
N PRO A 43 -6.83 -4.90 23.18
CA PRO A 43 -7.79 -4.02 22.52
C PRO A 43 -7.26 -2.60 22.31
N GLY A 44 -6.33 -2.14 23.16
CA GLY A 44 -5.74 -0.80 23.06
C GLY A 44 -4.93 -0.61 21.78
N MET A 45 -4.28 -1.65 21.28
CA MET A 45 -3.58 -1.58 19.98
C MET A 45 -4.54 -1.28 18.82
N TRP A 46 -5.61 -2.05 18.70
CA TRP A 46 -6.57 -1.84 17.62
C TRP A 46 -7.34 -0.53 17.77
N GLU A 47 -7.65 -0.12 19.00
CA GLU A 47 -8.23 1.21 19.26
C GLU A 47 -7.33 2.33 18.73
N GLN A 48 -6.02 2.22 18.97
CA GLN A 48 -5.06 3.19 18.47
C GLN A 48 -4.96 3.15 16.94
N LYS A 49 -4.88 1.96 16.33
CA LYS A 49 -4.83 1.84 14.86
C LYS A 49 -6.06 2.44 14.19
N VAL A 50 -7.24 2.19 14.71
CA VAL A 50 -8.48 2.78 14.18
C VAL A 50 -8.48 4.30 14.34
N LYS A 51 -7.99 4.81 15.49
CA LYS A 51 -7.85 6.25 15.69
C LYS A 51 -6.88 6.88 14.68
N GLU A 52 -5.74 6.26 14.42
CA GLU A 52 -4.76 6.73 13.43
C GLU A 52 -5.39 6.81 12.03
N LEU A 53 -6.18 5.81 11.62
CA LEU A 53 -6.89 5.83 10.35
C LEU A 53 -7.93 6.95 10.30
N SER A 54 -8.67 7.15 11.39
CA SER A 54 -9.62 8.28 11.51
C SER A 54 -8.92 9.63 11.41
N ASP A 55 -7.77 9.80 12.06
CA ASP A 55 -6.97 11.04 12.01
C ASP A 55 -6.43 11.31 10.58
N MET A 56 -6.23 10.28 9.79
CA MET A 56 -5.90 10.40 8.35
C MET A 56 -7.11 10.80 7.49
N GLY A 57 -8.31 10.78 8.03
CA GLY A 57 -9.55 11.09 7.32
C GLY A 57 -10.25 9.88 6.71
N MET A 58 -9.95 8.67 7.18
CA MET A 58 -10.69 7.47 6.78
C MET A 58 -12.09 7.49 7.42
N GLU A 59 -13.10 7.20 6.61
CA GLU A 59 -14.50 7.10 7.03
C GLU A 59 -14.97 5.65 7.04
N TYR A 60 -14.36 4.80 6.22
CA TYR A 60 -14.76 3.42 6.00
C TYR A 60 -13.65 2.45 6.39
N LEU A 61 -14.03 1.40 7.10
CA LEU A 61 -13.18 0.22 7.35
C LEU A 61 -13.86 -1.00 6.74
N VAL A 62 -13.08 -1.84 6.08
CA VAL A 62 -13.56 -3.10 5.52
C VAL A 62 -12.75 -4.24 6.11
N PHE A 63 -13.39 -5.14 6.84
CA PHE A 63 -12.72 -6.36 7.26
C PHE A 63 -12.45 -7.25 6.05
N MET A 64 -11.19 -7.65 5.86
CA MET A 64 -10.86 -8.65 4.83
C MET A 64 -11.42 -10.00 5.19
N ALA A 65 -11.16 -10.45 6.42
CA ALA A 65 -11.71 -11.65 6.99
C ALA A 65 -11.86 -11.51 8.50
N VAL A 66 -12.81 -12.21 9.09
CA VAL A 66 -13.02 -12.29 10.54
C VAL A 66 -12.81 -13.69 11.09
N ALA A 67 -12.41 -14.61 10.22
CA ALA A 67 -11.96 -15.96 10.53
C ALA A 67 -10.91 -16.41 9.52
N ASN A 68 -10.08 -17.38 9.89
CA ASN A 68 -9.13 -18.02 9.00
C ASN A 68 -8.78 -19.41 9.53
N GLU A 69 -8.54 -20.37 8.64
CA GLU A 69 -8.18 -21.73 8.98
C GLU A 69 -9.12 -22.41 10.00
N GLY A 70 -10.41 -22.06 9.94
CA GLY A 70 -11.42 -22.58 10.86
C GLY A 70 -11.41 -21.98 12.26
N GLU A 71 -10.68 -20.90 12.49
CA GLU A 71 -10.61 -20.17 13.77
C GLU A 71 -11.16 -18.74 13.61
N ALA A 72 -11.86 -18.25 14.62
CA ALA A 72 -12.52 -16.94 14.59
C ALA A 72 -11.75 -15.86 15.35
N TYR A 73 -11.79 -14.64 14.82
CA TYR A 73 -11.27 -13.41 15.44
C TYR A 73 -12.37 -12.60 16.15
N TYR A 74 -13.57 -13.15 16.24
CA TYR A 74 -14.74 -12.62 16.94
C TYR A 74 -15.32 -13.69 17.86
N PRO A 75 -16.22 -13.35 18.82
CA PRO A 75 -16.77 -14.33 19.76
C PRO A 75 -17.76 -15.29 19.10
N SER A 76 -17.25 -16.24 18.32
CA SER A 76 -18.01 -17.24 17.59
C SER A 76 -18.41 -18.41 18.45
N LYS A 77 -19.60 -18.98 18.17
CA LYS A 77 -20.03 -20.30 18.66
C LYS A 77 -19.89 -21.39 17.59
N LEU A 78 -19.61 -20.99 16.36
CA LEU A 78 -19.44 -21.90 15.21
C LEU A 78 -18.01 -22.37 15.04
N MET A 79 -17.05 -21.56 15.45
CA MET A 79 -15.62 -21.81 15.26
C MET A 79 -14.87 -21.57 16.56
N PRO A 80 -13.76 -22.31 16.80
CA PRO A 80 -12.90 -22.06 17.94
C PRO A 80 -12.27 -20.66 17.87
N TRP A 81 -11.89 -20.18 19.06
CA TRP A 81 -11.19 -18.91 19.22
C TRP A 81 -9.75 -19.00 18.70
N ALA A 82 -9.33 -18.02 17.92
CA ALA A 82 -8.01 -18.00 17.25
C ALA A 82 -6.83 -17.71 18.18
N TYR A 83 -7.09 -17.25 19.41
CA TYR A 83 -6.04 -16.80 20.32
C TYR A 83 -5.98 -17.66 21.59
N SER A 84 -4.80 -17.71 22.22
CA SER A 84 -4.59 -18.45 23.47
C SER A 84 -5.22 -17.80 24.70
N GLU A 85 -5.42 -16.48 24.66
CA GLU A 85 -5.96 -15.72 25.80
C GLU A 85 -7.41 -15.31 25.58
N ASN A 86 -8.21 -15.35 26.63
CA ASN A 86 -9.60 -14.90 26.60
C ASN A 86 -9.66 -13.38 26.86
N ARG A 87 -9.39 -12.59 25.85
CA ARG A 87 -9.50 -11.13 25.87
C ARG A 87 -10.61 -10.67 24.93
N LYS A 88 -10.84 -9.34 24.89
CA LYS A 88 -11.73 -8.72 23.91
C LYS A 88 -11.24 -9.05 22.49
N SER A 89 -12.15 -9.45 21.62
CA SER A 89 -11.79 -9.81 20.25
C SER A 89 -11.26 -8.60 19.46
N PRO A 90 -10.32 -8.79 18.52
CA PRO A 90 -9.91 -7.71 17.61
C PRO A 90 -11.08 -7.11 16.85
N VAL A 91 -12.03 -7.93 16.43
CA VAL A 91 -13.24 -7.45 15.73
C VAL A 91 -14.06 -6.54 16.65
N ASP A 92 -14.30 -6.92 17.90
CA ASP A 92 -15.01 -6.07 18.88
C ASP A 92 -14.24 -4.77 19.15
N ALA A 93 -12.93 -4.85 19.32
CA ALA A 93 -12.09 -3.68 19.60
C ALA A 93 -12.16 -2.67 18.42
N ILE A 94 -12.07 -3.15 17.20
CA ILE A 94 -12.16 -2.32 15.99
C ILE A 94 -13.58 -1.75 15.83
N MET A 95 -14.61 -2.55 16.02
CA MET A 95 -16.01 -2.11 15.94
C MET A 95 -16.33 -1.02 16.96
N ASP A 96 -15.92 -1.21 18.21
CA ASP A 96 -16.17 -0.23 19.28
C ASP A 96 -15.40 1.07 19.05
N ALA A 97 -14.13 0.99 18.62
CA ALA A 97 -13.34 2.17 18.29
C ALA A 97 -13.95 2.94 17.10
N ALA A 98 -14.35 2.23 16.06
CA ALA A 98 -15.01 2.81 14.90
C ALA A 98 -16.33 3.53 15.29
N ALA A 99 -17.13 2.92 16.18
CA ALA A 99 -18.36 3.52 16.66
C ALA A 99 -18.12 4.82 17.43
N ARG A 100 -17.10 4.86 18.29
CA ARG A 100 -16.71 6.08 19.03
C ARG A 100 -16.27 7.20 18.11
N LEU A 101 -15.65 6.89 16.99
CA LEU A 101 -15.10 7.83 16.00
C LEU A 101 -16.07 8.15 14.86
N GLY A 102 -17.27 7.56 14.86
CA GLY A 102 -18.26 7.77 13.81
C GLY A 102 -17.89 7.14 12.46
N MET A 103 -16.97 6.16 12.45
CA MET A 103 -16.57 5.45 11.24
C MET A 103 -17.58 4.36 10.88
N LYS A 104 -17.59 4.00 9.61
CA LYS A 104 -18.51 3.01 9.02
C LYS A 104 -17.74 1.74 8.69
N VAL A 105 -18.22 0.59 9.17
CA VAL A 105 -17.56 -0.69 9.02
C VAL A 105 -18.38 -1.62 8.12
N PHE A 106 -17.72 -2.19 7.11
CA PHE A 106 -18.21 -3.33 6.36
C PHE A 106 -17.71 -4.62 7.01
N MET A 107 -18.63 -5.42 7.54
CA MET A 107 -18.32 -6.71 8.16
C MET A 107 -18.11 -7.76 7.09
N SER A 108 -17.03 -8.53 7.20
CA SER A 108 -16.76 -9.66 6.31
C SER A 108 -17.39 -10.96 6.82
N ILE A 109 -17.72 -11.86 5.89
CA ILE A 109 -18.09 -13.25 6.17
C ILE A 109 -17.02 -14.26 5.75
N GLY A 110 -15.85 -13.79 5.35
CA GLY A 110 -14.69 -14.63 5.02
C GLY A 110 -13.72 -14.66 6.19
N TRP A 111 -12.86 -15.58 6.30
CA TRP A 111 -12.64 -16.81 5.52
C TRP A 111 -12.88 -17.99 6.46
N ALA A 112 -13.99 -18.69 6.28
CA ALA A 112 -14.37 -19.76 7.21
C ALA A 112 -13.36 -20.90 7.20
N LYS A 113 -12.69 -21.13 6.08
CA LYS A 113 -11.62 -22.10 5.95
C LYS A 113 -10.31 -21.40 5.62
N ASP A 114 -10.18 -20.83 4.44
CA ASP A 114 -9.00 -20.07 4.01
C ASP A 114 -9.38 -19.09 2.87
N GLN A 115 -8.40 -18.32 2.41
CA GLN A 115 -8.56 -17.35 1.35
C GLN A 115 -9.02 -17.97 0.01
N ASP A 116 -8.66 -19.22 -0.22
CA ASP A 116 -8.98 -19.95 -1.45
C ASP A 116 -10.31 -20.71 -1.39
N ASP A 117 -11.16 -20.37 -0.42
CA ASP A 117 -12.51 -20.96 -0.27
C ASP A 117 -13.27 -20.91 -1.59
N ASN A 118 -13.64 -22.09 -2.11
CA ASN A 118 -14.37 -22.19 -3.34
C ASN A 118 -15.88 -21.92 -3.11
N LEU A 119 -16.31 -20.73 -3.49
CA LEU A 119 -17.71 -20.28 -3.32
C LEU A 119 -18.72 -21.06 -4.15
N ARG A 120 -18.28 -21.87 -5.10
CA ARG A 120 -19.13 -22.81 -5.86
C ARG A 120 -19.41 -24.10 -5.08
N ASP A 121 -18.64 -24.34 -4.02
CA ASP A 121 -18.87 -25.47 -3.12
C ASP A 121 -20.05 -25.16 -2.18
N PRO A 122 -21.17 -25.94 -2.24
CA PRO A 122 -22.33 -25.73 -1.38
C PRO A 122 -21.99 -25.77 0.12
N VAL A 123 -20.97 -26.54 0.52
CA VAL A 123 -20.55 -26.63 1.92
C VAL A 123 -19.91 -25.32 2.37
N ILE A 124 -19.04 -24.74 1.55
CA ILE A 124 -18.42 -23.43 1.83
C ILE A 124 -19.48 -22.33 1.87
N GLN A 125 -20.36 -22.30 0.88
CA GLN A 125 -21.45 -21.33 0.84
C GLN A 125 -22.34 -21.43 2.09
N GLN A 126 -22.68 -22.63 2.54
CA GLN A 126 -23.48 -22.82 3.75
C GLN A 126 -22.75 -22.30 5.00
N ARG A 127 -21.44 -22.55 5.11
CA ARG A 127 -20.64 -22.00 6.21
C ARG A 127 -20.67 -20.47 6.24
N GLN A 128 -20.56 -19.83 5.08
CA GLN A 128 -20.64 -18.36 4.99
C GLN A 128 -22.03 -17.85 5.38
N LEU A 129 -23.11 -18.52 4.98
CA LEU A 129 -24.45 -18.18 5.40
C LEU A 129 -24.65 -18.32 6.91
N ASP A 130 -24.11 -19.37 7.52
CA ASP A 130 -24.14 -19.58 8.95
C ASP A 130 -23.33 -18.53 9.71
N MET A 131 -22.14 -18.19 9.22
CA MET A 131 -21.32 -17.10 9.78
C MET A 131 -22.04 -15.75 9.71
N MET A 132 -22.66 -15.43 8.59
CA MET A 132 -23.43 -14.19 8.44
C MET A 132 -24.56 -14.12 9.46
N LYS A 133 -25.25 -15.22 9.69
CA LYS A 133 -26.31 -15.35 10.69
C LYS A 133 -25.79 -15.06 12.10
N GLU A 134 -24.67 -15.66 12.46
CA GLU A 134 -24.02 -15.45 13.76
C GLU A 134 -23.53 -14.01 13.92
N LEU A 135 -22.80 -13.47 12.93
CA LEU A 135 -22.31 -12.10 12.94
C LEU A 135 -23.46 -11.10 13.03
N ALA A 136 -24.56 -11.31 12.32
CA ALA A 136 -25.73 -10.48 12.43
C ALA A 136 -26.36 -10.54 13.83
N SER A 137 -26.38 -11.70 14.47
CA SER A 137 -26.90 -11.85 15.85
C SER A 137 -26.08 -11.04 16.87
N ILE A 138 -24.78 -10.86 16.61
CA ILE A 138 -23.87 -10.12 17.48
C ILE A 138 -23.86 -8.62 17.15
N TYR A 139 -23.78 -8.25 15.86
CA TYR A 139 -23.41 -6.89 15.43
C TYR A 139 -24.52 -6.10 14.73
N ARG A 140 -25.71 -6.68 14.44
CA ARG A 140 -26.76 -6.00 13.65
C ARG A 140 -27.20 -4.64 14.21
N THR A 141 -27.12 -4.45 15.52
CA THR A 141 -27.46 -3.20 16.22
C THR A 141 -26.24 -2.36 16.57
N HIS A 142 -25.04 -2.81 16.24
CA HIS A 142 -23.82 -2.09 16.54
C HIS A 142 -23.73 -0.82 15.69
N LYS A 143 -23.42 0.33 16.33
CA LYS A 143 -23.41 1.65 15.68
C LYS A 143 -22.44 1.75 14.51
N ALA A 144 -21.33 1.01 14.54
CA ALA A 144 -20.33 1.02 13.48
C ALA A 144 -20.75 0.17 12.26
N LEU A 145 -21.65 -0.79 12.41
CA LEU A 145 -22.03 -1.65 11.30
C LEU A 145 -22.75 -0.85 10.21
N TYR A 146 -22.08 -0.65 9.10
CA TYR A 146 -22.61 0.04 7.92
C TYR A 146 -23.10 -0.92 6.84
N GLY A 147 -22.40 -2.02 6.67
CA GLY A 147 -22.71 -3.00 5.64
C GLY A 147 -21.94 -4.31 5.76
N TRP A 148 -22.06 -5.09 4.72
CA TRP A 148 -21.40 -6.37 4.54
C TRP A 148 -20.43 -6.30 3.38
N TYR A 149 -19.21 -6.81 3.60
CA TYR A 149 -18.31 -7.18 2.52
C TYR A 149 -18.49 -8.68 2.24
N LEU A 150 -18.95 -8.98 1.04
CA LEU A 150 -19.05 -10.36 0.56
C LEU A 150 -17.72 -10.69 -0.13
N PRO A 151 -16.87 -11.54 0.46
CA PRO A 151 -15.52 -11.80 -0.06
C PRO A 151 -15.55 -12.77 -1.25
N VAL A 152 -16.43 -12.49 -2.20
CA VAL A 152 -16.48 -13.17 -3.49
C VAL A 152 -15.46 -12.46 -4.37
N GLU A 153 -14.21 -12.85 -4.23
CA GLU A 153 -13.14 -12.40 -5.10
C GLU A 153 -13.13 -13.24 -6.36
N ASP A 154 -14.09 -13.04 -7.23
CA ASP A 154 -14.11 -13.72 -8.52
C ASP A 154 -13.49 -12.84 -9.61
N CYS A 155 -12.91 -13.48 -10.61
CA CYS A 155 -12.36 -12.82 -11.77
C CYS A 155 -13.44 -12.24 -12.66
N LEU A 156 -13.29 -10.99 -13.03
CA LEU A 156 -14.17 -10.33 -13.98
C LEU A 156 -13.92 -10.73 -15.44
N CYS A 157 -12.85 -11.46 -15.71
CA CYS A 157 -12.34 -11.69 -17.06
C CYS A 157 -12.93 -12.90 -17.74
N PRO A 158 -13.21 -12.81 -19.04
CA PRO A 158 -13.42 -11.55 -19.76
C PRO A 158 -14.72 -10.89 -19.35
N ILE A 159 -15.65 -11.65 -18.78
CA ILE A 159 -16.98 -11.24 -18.31
C ILE A 159 -17.24 -11.95 -16.98
N LEU A 160 -17.88 -11.26 -16.04
CA LEU A 160 -18.28 -11.83 -14.75
C LEU A 160 -19.08 -13.13 -14.94
N SER A 161 -18.64 -14.20 -14.26
CA SER A 161 -19.25 -15.52 -14.44
C SER A 161 -20.68 -15.59 -13.87
N GLU A 162 -21.53 -16.44 -14.47
CA GLU A 162 -22.87 -16.73 -13.93
C GLU A 162 -22.81 -17.31 -12.51
N HIS A 163 -21.76 -18.09 -12.21
CA HIS A 163 -21.56 -18.63 -10.88
C HIS A 163 -21.28 -17.56 -9.84
N ALA A 164 -20.47 -16.54 -10.19
CA ALA A 164 -20.21 -15.41 -9.33
C ALA A 164 -21.49 -14.61 -9.04
N VAL A 165 -22.29 -14.34 -10.08
CA VAL A 165 -23.59 -13.67 -9.91
C VAL A 165 -24.49 -14.44 -8.95
N ASN A 166 -24.60 -15.75 -9.13
CA ASN A 166 -25.44 -16.60 -8.28
C ASN A 166 -24.93 -16.66 -6.83
N ALA A 167 -23.62 -16.82 -6.64
CA ALA A 167 -23.01 -16.88 -5.32
C ALA A 167 -23.18 -15.53 -4.56
N VAL A 168 -22.88 -14.42 -5.21
CA VAL A 168 -23.09 -13.09 -4.64
C VAL A 168 -24.55 -12.89 -4.26
N ASN A 169 -25.48 -13.21 -5.14
CA ASN A 169 -26.91 -12.98 -4.89
C ASN A 169 -27.45 -13.84 -3.76
N ALA A 170 -27.00 -15.08 -3.61
CA ALA A 170 -27.39 -15.93 -2.48
C ALA A 170 -26.98 -15.31 -1.13
N LEU A 171 -25.75 -14.81 -1.04
CA LEU A 171 -25.24 -14.12 0.15
C LEU A 171 -25.93 -12.77 0.36
N ALA A 172 -26.13 -12.00 -0.70
CA ALA A 172 -26.80 -10.70 -0.65
C ALA A 172 -28.26 -10.83 -0.18
N GLU A 173 -28.99 -11.84 -0.63
CA GLU A 173 -30.37 -12.11 -0.18
C GLU A 173 -30.42 -12.42 1.33
N GLN A 174 -29.46 -13.19 1.82
CA GLN A 174 -29.34 -13.46 3.26
C GLN A 174 -29.05 -12.18 4.05
N ALA A 175 -28.12 -11.36 3.58
CA ALA A 175 -27.79 -10.07 4.20
C ALA A 175 -29.02 -9.16 4.27
N ARG A 176 -29.80 -9.08 3.20
CA ARG A 176 -31.05 -8.29 3.17
C ARG A 176 -32.09 -8.79 4.17
N ARG A 177 -32.22 -10.11 4.34
CA ARG A 177 -33.14 -10.69 5.34
C ARG A 177 -32.70 -10.40 6.77
N LEU A 178 -31.39 -10.51 7.06
CA LEU A 178 -30.85 -10.32 8.41
C LEU A 178 -30.73 -8.84 8.81
N THR A 179 -30.39 -7.99 7.85
CA THR A 179 -30.09 -6.56 8.07
C THR A 179 -30.61 -5.73 6.89
N PRO A 180 -31.93 -5.48 6.78
CA PRO A 180 -32.54 -4.90 5.58
C PRO A 180 -31.97 -3.54 5.14
N ASN A 181 -31.47 -2.76 6.08
CA ASN A 181 -31.00 -1.39 5.83
C ASN A 181 -29.48 -1.27 5.70
N LYS A 182 -28.74 -2.37 5.71
CA LYS A 182 -27.28 -2.36 5.60
C LYS A 182 -26.84 -2.50 4.15
N LYS A 183 -25.73 -1.83 3.81
CA LYS A 183 -25.16 -1.87 2.47
C LYS A 183 -24.45 -3.20 2.19
N ILE A 184 -24.36 -3.57 0.94
CA ILE A 184 -23.65 -4.77 0.48
C ILE A 184 -22.59 -4.36 -0.52
N LEU A 185 -21.36 -4.77 -0.26
CA LEU A 185 -20.17 -4.43 -1.03
C LEU A 185 -19.47 -5.71 -1.51
N ILE A 186 -19.01 -5.69 -2.75
CA ILE A 186 -18.06 -6.67 -3.30
C ILE A 186 -16.82 -5.96 -3.86
N SER A 187 -15.70 -6.69 -3.96
CA SER A 187 -14.42 -6.17 -4.48
C SER A 187 -13.79 -7.16 -5.45
N PRO A 188 -14.31 -7.28 -6.67
CA PRO A 188 -13.81 -8.23 -7.66
C PRO A 188 -12.47 -7.79 -8.26
N TYR A 189 -11.71 -8.76 -8.79
CA TYR A 189 -10.46 -8.55 -9.52
C TYR A 189 -10.62 -8.89 -11.01
N GLY A 190 -9.58 -8.70 -11.81
CA GLY A 190 -9.55 -9.03 -13.24
C GLY A 190 -9.85 -7.84 -14.16
N MET A 191 -9.76 -6.62 -13.64
CA MET A 191 -10.00 -5.41 -14.43
C MET A 191 -9.11 -5.33 -15.69
N VAL A 192 -7.88 -5.83 -15.59
CA VAL A 192 -6.88 -5.76 -16.68
C VAL A 192 -7.29 -6.53 -17.92
N ASP A 193 -7.95 -7.67 -17.74
CA ASP A 193 -8.33 -8.60 -18.82
C ASP A 193 -9.84 -8.64 -19.09
N SER A 194 -10.59 -7.71 -18.48
CA SER A 194 -12.04 -7.63 -18.65
C SER A 194 -12.45 -6.96 -19.96
N ASP A 195 -13.49 -7.48 -20.59
CA ASP A 195 -14.11 -6.86 -21.74
C ASP A 195 -15.35 -6.05 -21.32
N PHE A 196 -15.10 -4.80 -20.91
CA PHE A 196 -16.18 -3.89 -20.53
C PHE A 196 -17.02 -3.37 -21.70
N ASP A 197 -16.60 -3.60 -22.94
CA ASP A 197 -17.34 -3.22 -24.14
C ASP A 197 -18.35 -4.30 -24.56
N ASP A 198 -18.25 -5.52 -24.00
CA ASP A 198 -19.23 -6.57 -24.26
C ASP A 198 -20.55 -6.24 -23.55
N PRO A 199 -21.69 -6.15 -24.29
CA PRO A 199 -23.00 -5.89 -23.67
C PRO A 199 -23.40 -6.91 -22.60
N GLU A 200 -22.90 -8.12 -22.68
CA GLU A 200 -23.13 -9.18 -21.69
C GLU A 200 -22.54 -8.82 -20.32
N TYR A 201 -21.44 -8.06 -20.30
CA TYR A 201 -20.84 -7.58 -19.06
C TYR A 201 -21.85 -6.73 -18.26
N GLU A 202 -22.41 -5.70 -18.89
CA GLU A 202 -23.44 -4.85 -18.28
C GLU A 202 -24.67 -5.67 -17.85
N ARG A 203 -25.10 -6.59 -18.68
CA ARG A 203 -26.27 -7.45 -18.40
C ARG A 203 -26.06 -8.28 -17.14
N ARG A 204 -24.89 -8.85 -16.93
CA ARG A 204 -24.58 -9.63 -15.72
C ARG A 204 -24.43 -8.76 -14.49
N LEU A 205 -23.77 -7.61 -14.60
CA LEU A 205 -23.69 -6.65 -13.50
C LEU A 205 -25.09 -6.19 -13.05
N SER A 206 -26.01 -5.96 -13.97
CA SER A 206 -27.38 -5.51 -13.66
C SER A 206 -28.17 -6.51 -12.80
N ARG A 207 -27.75 -7.75 -12.76
CA ARG A 207 -28.38 -8.83 -11.96
C ARG A 207 -27.85 -8.93 -10.54
N LEU A 208 -26.73 -8.28 -10.25
CA LEU A 208 -26.13 -8.30 -8.90
C LEU A 208 -26.99 -7.52 -7.92
N LYS A 209 -27.30 -8.14 -6.77
CA LYS A 209 -28.10 -7.56 -5.69
C LYS A 209 -27.25 -6.87 -4.64
N VAL A 210 -26.28 -6.09 -5.09
CA VAL A 210 -25.34 -5.35 -4.23
C VAL A 210 -25.56 -3.84 -4.34
N ASP A 211 -25.07 -3.09 -3.36
CA ASP A 211 -25.17 -1.63 -3.34
C ASP A 211 -23.91 -0.96 -3.87
N VAL A 212 -22.75 -1.61 -3.70
CA VAL A 212 -21.44 -1.05 -4.03
C VAL A 212 -20.55 -2.11 -4.66
N ILE A 213 -19.92 -1.77 -5.76
CA ILE A 213 -18.79 -2.54 -6.29
C ILE A 213 -17.54 -1.67 -6.20
N THR A 214 -16.55 -2.15 -5.46
CA THR A 214 -15.25 -1.51 -5.34
C THR A 214 -14.20 -2.36 -6.05
N TYR A 215 -14.00 -2.06 -7.34
CA TYR A 215 -13.10 -2.83 -8.19
C TYR A 215 -11.65 -2.69 -7.73
N GLN A 216 -10.95 -3.83 -7.63
CA GLN A 216 -9.50 -3.83 -7.44
C GLN A 216 -8.85 -3.25 -8.70
N ASP A 217 -8.01 -2.23 -8.54
CA ASP A 217 -7.33 -1.60 -9.68
C ASP A 217 -6.14 -2.41 -10.19
N GLU A 218 -5.70 -3.40 -9.42
CA GLU A 218 -4.67 -4.38 -9.75
C GLU A 218 -3.28 -3.78 -10.08
N VAL A 219 -3.09 -2.50 -9.86
CA VAL A 219 -1.83 -1.81 -10.16
C VAL A 219 -0.68 -2.30 -9.28
N GLY A 220 -0.97 -2.76 -8.08
CA GLY A 220 0.01 -3.40 -7.20
C GLY A 220 0.26 -4.86 -7.55
N CYS A 221 -0.81 -5.63 -7.78
CA CYS A 221 -0.76 -7.08 -7.92
C CYS A 221 -0.28 -7.55 -9.30
N VAL A 222 -0.74 -6.91 -10.39
CA VAL A 222 -0.44 -7.35 -11.78
C VAL A 222 0.11 -6.20 -12.64
N ARG A 223 0.94 -5.40 -12.06
CA ARG A 223 1.44 -4.16 -12.63
C ARG A 223 2.08 -4.28 -14.01
N GLU A 224 2.81 -5.35 -14.30
CA GLU A 224 3.45 -5.57 -15.61
C GLU A 224 2.44 -5.57 -16.75
N LYS A 225 1.22 -6.01 -16.48
CA LYS A 225 0.16 -6.16 -17.48
C LYS A 225 -0.75 -4.94 -17.56
N PHE A 226 -0.68 -4.00 -16.61
CA PHE A 226 -1.67 -2.95 -16.48
C PHE A 226 -1.06 -1.54 -16.48
N PRO A 227 -0.79 -0.95 -17.63
CA PRO A 227 -0.35 0.44 -17.71
C PRO A 227 -1.44 1.39 -17.22
N LEU A 228 -1.04 2.47 -16.54
CA LEU A 228 -1.95 3.45 -15.94
C LEU A 228 -2.90 4.13 -16.94
N VAL A 229 -2.52 4.21 -18.20
CA VAL A 229 -3.41 4.75 -19.26
C VAL A 229 -4.62 3.83 -19.47
N ARG A 230 -4.43 2.52 -19.47
CA ARG A 230 -5.55 1.56 -19.55
C ARG A 230 -6.42 1.59 -18.30
N LEU A 231 -5.83 1.79 -17.14
CA LEU A 231 -6.58 1.97 -15.90
C LEU A 231 -7.59 3.12 -16.03
N LYS A 232 -7.16 4.26 -16.52
CA LYS A 232 -8.04 5.42 -16.74
C LYS A 232 -9.19 5.10 -17.71
N GLU A 233 -8.89 4.45 -18.82
CA GLU A 233 -9.89 4.03 -19.81
C GLU A 233 -10.90 3.05 -19.20
N ASN A 234 -10.44 2.07 -18.45
CA ASN A 234 -11.30 1.09 -17.80
C ASN A 234 -12.24 1.73 -16.77
N TRP A 235 -11.74 2.67 -15.96
CA TRP A 235 -12.58 3.43 -15.03
C TRP A 235 -13.69 4.20 -15.75
N GLN A 236 -13.38 4.80 -16.91
CA GLN A 236 -14.37 5.53 -17.71
C GLN A 236 -15.45 4.60 -18.28
N LYS A 237 -15.05 3.41 -18.76
CA LYS A 237 -15.98 2.38 -19.22
C LYS A 237 -16.90 1.90 -18.10
N LEU A 238 -16.34 1.61 -16.94
CA LEU A 238 -17.10 1.22 -15.76
C LEU A 238 -18.06 2.33 -15.30
N ARG A 239 -17.65 3.61 -15.36
CA ARG A 239 -18.54 4.72 -15.06
C ARG A 239 -19.77 4.72 -15.99
N THR A 240 -19.55 4.55 -17.29
CA THR A 240 -20.63 4.47 -18.26
C THR A 240 -21.61 3.32 -17.97
N ILE A 241 -21.10 2.18 -17.57
CA ILE A 241 -21.94 1.04 -17.21
C ILE A 241 -22.70 1.34 -15.91
N HIS A 242 -22.01 1.79 -14.86
CA HIS A 242 -22.62 2.06 -13.55
C HIS A 242 -23.65 3.20 -13.58
N ASP A 243 -23.54 4.14 -14.50
CA ASP A 243 -24.56 5.20 -14.66
C ASP A 243 -25.93 4.66 -15.07
N LYS A 244 -25.97 3.46 -15.63
CA LYS A 244 -27.20 2.77 -16.00
C LYS A 244 -27.71 1.81 -14.91
N LEU A 245 -26.91 1.61 -13.86
CA LEU A 245 -27.19 0.68 -12.77
C LEU A 245 -27.44 1.44 -11.47
N ASN A 246 -28.22 0.86 -10.57
CA ASN A 246 -28.37 1.39 -9.21
C ASN A 246 -27.34 0.76 -8.26
N ILE A 247 -26.07 0.77 -8.67
CA ILE A 247 -24.93 0.21 -7.93
C ILE A 247 -23.83 1.27 -7.94
N ALA A 248 -23.37 1.68 -6.76
CA ALA A 248 -22.28 2.65 -6.62
C ALA A 248 -20.95 2.08 -7.14
N LEU A 249 -20.18 2.94 -7.78
CA LEU A 249 -18.84 2.62 -8.31
C LEU A 249 -17.78 3.18 -7.36
N TRP A 250 -17.06 2.31 -6.69
CA TRP A 250 -15.90 2.67 -5.88
C TRP A 250 -14.62 2.09 -6.48
N ALA A 251 -13.49 2.69 -6.14
CA ALA A 251 -12.17 2.16 -6.47
C ALA A 251 -11.52 1.54 -5.24
N ASN A 252 -10.90 0.36 -5.42
CA ASN A 252 -9.97 -0.22 -4.47
C ASN A 252 -8.56 -0.03 -5.00
N CYS A 253 -7.88 1.01 -4.52
CA CYS A 253 -6.50 1.31 -4.90
C CYS A 253 -5.53 0.42 -4.13
N GLU A 254 -4.74 -0.36 -4.83
CA GLU A 254 -3.67 -1.15 -4.23
C GLU A 254 -2.48 -0.25 -3.89
N THR A 255 -2.14 -0.18 -2.60
CA THR A 255 -1.08 0.69 -2.08
C THR A 255 0.30 0.05 -2.05
N PHE A 256 0.39 -1.22 -2.40
CA PHE A 256 1.59 -2.03 -2.32
C PHE A 256 2.21 -2.32 -3.68
N THR A 257 3.46 -2.76 -3.65
CA THR A 257 4.13 -3.47 -4.72
C THR A 257 4.84 -4.69 -4.14
N TRP A 258 5.28 -5.61 -5.01
CA TRP A 258 6.09 -6.75 -4.58
C TRP A 258 7.55 -6.31 -4.45
N GLU A 259 8.23 -6.72 -3.38
CA GLU A 259 9.60 -6.29 -3.11
C GLU A 259 10.61 -6.83 -4.14
N ASP A 260 10.56 -8.14 -4.40
CA ASP A 260 11.56 -8.79 -5.23
C ASP A 260 11.17 -8.82 -6.71
N GLU A 261 9.88 -8.82 -7.01
CA GLU A 261 9.39 -9.03 -8.38
C GLU A 261 8.00 -8.45 -8.57
N LEU A 262 7.82 -7.80 -9.70
CA LEU A 262 6.48 -7.50 -10.17
C LEU A 262 5.72 -8.83 -10.34
N ASN A 263 4.60 -8.98 -9.65
CA ASN A 263 3.75 -10.18 -9.61
C ASN A 263 4.34 -11.41 -8.87
N ASP A 264 5.46 -11.29 -8.17
CA ASP A 264 5.93 -12.39 -7.32
C ASP A 264 5.16 -12.45 -6.00
N ARG A 265 4.08 -13.21 -5.98
CA ARG A 265 3.23 -13.43 -4.80
C ARG A 265 3.95 -14.12 -3.64
N THR A 266 5.20 -14.53 -3.83
CA THR A 266 6.05 -15.12 -2.79
C THR A 266 7.00 -14.11 -2.17
N SER A 267 7.09 -12.89 -2.72
CA SER A 267 7.90 -11.81 -2.14
C SER A 267 7.10 -11.00 -1.10
N ALA A 268 7.81 -10.21 -0.31
CA ALA A 268 7.18 -9.34 0.66
C ALA A 268 6.39 -8.21 -0.02
N LEU A 269 5.34 -7.75 0.63
CA LEU A 269 4.63 -6.53 0.25
C LEU A 269 5.37 -5.32 0.81
N ILE A 270 5.67 -4.37 -0.05
CA ILE A 270 6.23 -3.06 0.33
C ILE A 270 5.33 -1.94 -0.20
N PRO A 271 5.38 -0.74 0.38
CA PRO A 271 4.57 0.37 -0.10
C PRO A 271 5.01 0.80 -1.50
N ALA A 272 4.02 1.12 -2.33
CA ALA A 272 4.26 1.78 -3.60
C ALA A 272 4.81 3.19 -3.42
N ALA A 273 5.51 3.70 -4.42
CA ALA A 273 5.81 5.11 -4.51
C ALA A 273 4.52 5.94 -4.54
N TYR A 274 4.49 7.06 -3.84
CA TYR A 274 3.28 7.86 -3.76
C TYR A 274 2.84 8.43 -5.12
N SER A 275 3.78 8.71 -6.02
CA SER A 275 3.49 9.14 -7.39
C SER A 275 2.60 8.15 -8.15
N ARG A 276 2.82 6.85 -7.95
CA ARG A 276 1.96 5.81 -8.52
C ARG A 276 0.55 5.87 -7.89
N LEU A 277 0.49 5.92 -6.57
CA LEU A 277 -0.78 5.97 -5.84
C LEU A 277 -1.60 7.21 -6.21
N LEU A 278 -0.96 8.36 -6.37
CA LEU A 278 -1.60 9.59 -6.84
C LEU A 278 -2.17 9.43 -8.26
N SER A 279 -1.45 8.74 -9.13
CA SER A 279 -1.94 8.44 -10.49
C SER A 279 -3.15 7.52 -10.48
N GLN A 280 -3.20 6.54 -9.58
CA GLN A 280 -4.38 5.68 -9.37
C GLN A 280 -5.58 6.50 -8.87
N GLN A 281 -5.37 7.34 -7.86
CA GLN A 281 -6.40 8.25 -7.34
C GLN A 281 -6.93 9.19 -8.44
N ALA A 282 -6.02 9.78 -9.24
CA ALA A 282 -6.39 10.68 -10.33
C ALA A 282 -7.22 9.99 -11.41
N ALA A 283 -6.85 8.76 -11.80
CA ALA A 283 -7.57 7.97 -12.79
C ALA A 283 -8.99 7.64 -12.33
N ALA A 284 -9.15 7.18 -11.10
CA ALA A 284 -10.45 6.87 -10.50
C ALA A 284 -11.31 8.14 -10.33
N SER A 285 -10.71 9.23 -9.85
CA SER A 285 -11.41 10.51 -9.65
C SER A 285 -11.91 11.11 -10.95
N ALA A 286 -11.11 11.03 -12.01
CA ALA A 286 -11.49 11.53 -13.34
C ALA A 286 -12.72 10.80 -13.92
N ALA A 287 -12.94 9.54 -13.55
CA ALA A 287 -14.13 8.78 -13.90
C ALA A 287 -15.32 9.04 -12.96
N GLY A 288 -15.13 9.83 -11.91
CA GLY A 288 -16.22 10.17 -10.98
C GLY A 288 -16.66 9.02 -10.09
N VAL A 289 -15.71 8.15 -9.67
CA VAL A 289 -16.03 7.15 -8.64
C VAL A 289 -16.51 7.84 -7.36
N GLU A 290 -17.47 7.24 -6.67
CA GLU A 290 -18.06 7.87 -5.48
C GLU A 290 -17.10 7.91 -4.30
N ASN A 291 -16.32 6.84 -4.10
CA ASN A 291 -15.28 6.75 -3.07
C ASN A 291 -14.06 5.98 -3.56
N ILE A 292 -12.92 6.28 -2.95
CA ILE A 292 -11.69 5.53 -3.10
C ILE A 292 -11.36 4.90 -1.76
N VAL A 293 -11.25 3.59 -1.74
CA VAL A 293 -10.74 2.79 -0.63
C VAL A 293 -9.44 2.11 -1.04
N SER A 294 -8.74 1.50 -0.12
CA SER A 294 -7.41 0.96 -0.42
C SER A 294 -7.16 -0.40 0.22
N PHE A 295 -6.46 -1.24 -0.48
CA PHE A 295 -5.78 -2.39 0.10
C PHE A 295 -4.27 -2.13 0.06
N MET A 296 -3.60 -1.80 1.19
CA MET A 296 -4.17 -1.39 2.48
C MET A 296 -3.21 -0.42 3.17
N PHE A 297 -3.63 0.18 4.28
CA PHE A 297 -2.77 1.07 5.08
C PHE A 297 -2.08 0.31 6.23
N CYS A 298 -2.84 -0.37 7.09
CA CYS A 298 -2.26 -1.12 8.20
C CYS A 298 -1.30 -2.21 7.71
N GLY A 299 -0.06 -2.15 8.14
CA GLY A 299 1.00 -3.08 7.73
C GLY A 299 1.77 -2.69 6.46
N ILE A 300 1.29 -1.73 5.67
CA ILE A 300 1.96 -1.26 4.44
C ILE A 300 2.29 0.23 4.53
N ILE A 301 1.31 1.08 4.78
CA ILE A 301 1.48 2.54 4.90
C ILE A 301 0.99 2.95 6.28
N GLU A 302 1.87 3.10 7.23
CA GLU A 302 1.52 3.42 8.60
C GLU A 302 2.12 4.74 9.05
N ASN A 303 1.45 5.37 10.03
CA ASN A 303 2.00 6.55 10.67
C ASN A 303 3.34 6.20 11.33
N PRO A 304 4.47 6.85 10.94
CA PRO A 304 5.78 6.55 11.51
C PRO A 304 5.89 6.86 13.01
N MET A 305 4.97 7.67 13.54
CA MET A 305 4.89 8.00 14.96
C MET A 305 4.01 7.04 15.77
N SER A 306 3.43 6.03 15.13
CA SER A 306 2.63 5.03 15.81
C SER A 306 3.46 4.20 16.79
N SER A 307 2.94 3.96 17.98
CA SER A 307 3.54 3.03 18.95
C SER A 307 3.38 1.56 18.53
N PHE A 308 2.47 1.29 17.59
CA PHE A 308 2.16 -0.04 17.09
C PHE A 308 2.35 -0.10 15.57
N GLN A 309 3.53 -0.51 15.14
CA GLN A 309 3.83 -0.75 13.73
C GLN A 309 3.46 -2.19 13.40
N LEU A 310 2.35 -2.41 12.70
CA LEU A 310 1.88 -3.75 12.31
C LEU A 310 2.75 -4.37 11.22
N GLY A 311 3.26 -3.53 10.32
CA GLY A 311 4.31 -3.86 9.36
C GLY A 311 5.32 -2.73 9.31
N GLN A 312 6.55 -3.06 8.97
CA GLN A 312 7.64 -2.09 8.90
C GLN A 312 8.41 -2.19 7.58
N PRO A 313 7.75 -2.13 6.41
CA PRO A 313 8.49 -1.90 5.18
C PRO A 313 9.22 -0.57 5.29
N ILE A 314 10.50 -0.56 4.94
CA ILE A 314 11.41 0.56 5.25
C ILE A 314 10.91 1.90 4.67
N TRP A 315 10.26 1.88 3.51
CA TRP A 315 9.76 3.09 2.86
C TRP A 315 8.30 3.44 3.15
N SER A 316 7.63 2.75 4.08
CA SER A 316 6.29 3.11 4.55
C SER A 316 6.16 4.57 4.92
N ASN A 317 7.19 5.09 5.60
CA ASN A 317 7.24 6.46 6.07
C ASN A 317 7.14 7.46 4.92
N CYS A 318 7.87 7.24 3.82
CA CYS A 318 7.85 8.12 2.66
C CYS A 318 6.47 8.18 2.03
N THR A 319 5.87 7.03 1.77
CA THR A 319 4.54 6.98 1.14
C THR A 319 3.48 7.61 2.04
N PHE A 320 3.52 7.33 3.35
CA PHE A 320 2.63 7.95 4.32
C PHE A 320 2.74 9.47 4.32
N GLN A 321 3.97 9.99 4.42
CA GLN A 321 4.20 11.43 4.50
C GLN A 321 3.82 12.14 3.22
N ASN A 322 4.19 11.58 2.07
CA ASN A 322 3.81 12.17 0.78
C ASN A 322 2.30 12.19 0.56
N TYR A 323 1.59 11.15 1.00
CA TYR A 323 0.13 11.15 0.97
C TYR A 323 -0.45 12.26 1.86
N MET A 324 0.06 12.41 3.08
CA MET A 324 -0.40 13.44 4.00
C MET A 324 -0.05 14.86 3.53
N ASP A 325 1.12 15.05 2.92
CA ASP A 325 1.54 16.31 2.31
C ASP A 325 0.60 16.71 1.18
N TRP A 326 0.31 15.79 0.29
CA TRP A 326 -0.64 16.00 -0.79
C TRP A 326 -2.02 16.39 -0.24
N LYS A 327 -2.52 15.64 0.73
CA LYS A 327 -3.84 15.85 1.32
C LYS A 327 -4.00 17.21 1.99
N ARG A 328 -2.93 17.73 2.58
CA ARG A 328 -2.90 19.03 3.26
C ARG A 328 -2.58 20.20 2.33
N GLY A 329 -2.14 19.91 1.11
CA GLY A 329 -1.64 20.91 0.17
C GLY A 329 -0.35 21.57 0.63
N THR A 330 0.40 20.93 1.53
CA THR A 330 1.66 21.42 2.07
C THR A 330 2.69 20.32 2.08
N ARG A 331 3.94 20.66 1.89
CA ARG A 331 5.03 19.73 2.13
C ARG A 331 5.25 19.63 3.64
N TYR A 332 4.65 18.61 4.23
CA TYR A 332 4.54 18.47 5.69
C TYR A 332 5.80 17.88 6.33
N TRP A 333 6.64 17.19 5.57
CA TRP A 333 7.67 16.38 6.14
C TRP A 333 9.08 16.74 5.69
N LYS A 334 9.94 16.94 6.68
CA LYS A 334 11.39 16.90 6.54
C LYS A 334 11.85 15.69 7.32
N LEU A 335 12.36 14.68 6.64
CA LEU A 335 13.02 13.54 7.27
C LEU A 335 14.15 14.01 8.18
N LEU A 336 14.91 14.95 7.65
CA LEU A 336 16.03 15.57 8.33
C LEU A 336 16.16 17.01 7.84
N GLU A 337 16.48 17.91 8.74
CA GLU A 337 17.03 19.21 8.36
C GLU A 337 18.50 19.02 7.91
N ALA A 338 18.70 18.09 6.98
CA ALA A 338 20.00 17.80 6.42
C ALA A 338 20.16 18.50 5.07
N SER A 339 21.38 18.84 4.73
CA SER A 339 21.74 19.38 3.43
C SER A 339 22.97 18.66 2.88
N PHE A 340 23.05 18.55 1.56
CA PHE A 340 24.30 18.15 0.94
C PHE A 340 25.29 19.30 1.02
N LEU A 341 26.53 18.99 1.36
CA LEU A 341 27.63 19.97 1.30
C LEU A 341 27.95 20.19 -0.18
N ASP A 342 28.01 21.46 -0.59
CA ASP A 342 28.41 21.86 -1.96
C ASP A 342 29.87 21.54 -2.29
N LYS A 343 30.63 21.00 -1.34
CA LYS A 343 32.00 20.54 -1.56
C LYS A 343 32.00 19.09 -2.00
N LEU A 344 32.07 18.92 -3.30
CA LEU A 344 32.46 17.65 -3.87
C LEU A 344 33.93 17.40 -3.54
N ALA A 345 34.20 16.48 -2.62
CA ALA A 345 35.58 16.13 -2.28
C ALA A 345 36.23 15.45 -3.49
N ASN A 346 37.36 16.02 -3.93
CA ASN A 346 38.33 15.47 -4.86
C ASN A 346 37.75 14.68 -6.07
N GLY A 347 37.28 15.39 -7.10
CA GLY A 347 37.18 14.87 -8.45
C GLY A 347 35.80 14.54 -8.96
N ALA A 348 34.71 14.56 -8.15
CA ALA A 348 33.36 14.48 -8.67
C ALA A 348 32.90 15.88 -9.10
N THR A 349 32.56 16.04 -10.37
CA THR A 349 32.01 17.28 -10.91
C THR A 349 30.48 17.18 -10.96
N PRO A 350 29.74 18.30 -10.94
CA PRO A 350 28.28 18.29 -11.17
C PRO A 350 27.87 17.59 -12.47
N GLU A 351 28.76 17.53 -13.45
CA GLU A 351 28.57 16.84 -14.74
C GLU A 351 28.43 15.31 -14.59
N MET A 352 28.80 14.74 -13.44
CA MET A 352 28.65 13.31 -13.17
C MET A 352 27.22 12.92 -12.77
N ILE A 353 26.35 13.89 -12.48
CA ILE A 353 24.92 13.68 -12.21
C ILE A 353 24.15 14.15 -13.42
N ARG A 354 23.26 13.29 -13.95
CA ARG A 354 22.46 13.58 -15.14
C ARG A 354 21.36 14.60 -14.86
N ASP A 355 20.96 15.31 -15.91
CA ASP A 355 19.79 16.18 -15.92
C ASP A 355 19.85 17.36 -14.94
N GLU A 356 21.07 17.83 -14.63
CA GLU A 356 21.31 18.97 -13.74
C GLU A 356 20.66 18.84 -12.35
N LYS A 357 20.33 17.61 -11.92
CA LYS A 357 19.77 17.36 -10.59
C LYS A 357 20.81 17.59 -9.50
N THR A 358 20.34 18.10 -8.38
CA THR A 358 21.17 18.28 -7.19
C THR A 358 21.07 17.07 -6.26
N PRO A 359 22.16 16.69 -5.57
CA PRO A 359 22.13 15.60 -4.60
C PRO A 359 21.11 15.80 -3.47
N SER A 360 20.71 17.04 -3.19
CA SER A 360 19.69 17.34 -2.16
C SER A 360 18.34 16.66 -2.41
N ALA A 361 18.04 16.26 -3.63
CA ALA A 361 16.86 15.45 -3.93
C ALA A 361 16.92 14.03 -3.31
N LEU A 362 18.09 13.55 -2.87
CA LEU A 362 18.20 12.32 -2.08
C LEU A 362 17.70 12.45 -0.63
N LEU A 363 17.28 13.65 -0.21
CA LEU A 363 16.76 13.93 1.13
C LEU A 363 15.35 14.54 1.08
N ASP A 364 14.65 14.40 -0.03
CA ASP A 364 13.36 15.05 -0.23
C ASP A 364 12.16 14.18 0.15
N GLY A 365 12.39 12.92 0.49
CA GLY A 365 11.34 11.97 0.87
C GLY A 365 10.53 11.44 -0.32
N LEU A 366 10.92 11.74 -1.55
CA LEU A 366 10.25 11.26 -2.76
C LEU A 366 10.95 10.01 -3.28
N ILE A 367 10.22 8.92 -3.34
CA ILE A 367 10.72 7.65 -3.84
C ILE A 367 10.18 7.33 -5.24
N ALA A 368 11.02 6.70 -6.04
CA ALA A 368 10.71 6.31 -7.39
C ALA A 368 10.07 4.92 -7.48
N GLU A 369 9.45 4.65 -8.60
CA GLU A 369 8.99 3.32 -8.99
C GLU A 369 10.09 2.50 -9.69
N GLU A 370 9.85 1.19 -9.86
CA GLU A 370 10.78 0.24 -10.46
C GLU A 370 10.89 0.41 -11.99
N ASN A 371 11.10 1.63 -12.44
CA ASN A 371 11.34 1.92 -13.85
C ASN A 371 12.36 3.03 -14.00
N THR A 372 13.10 3.01 -15.10
CA THR A 372 14.17 3.97 -15.36
C THR A 372 13.68 5.36 -15.76
N GLY A 373 12.40 5.51 -16.04
CA GLY A 373 11.78 6.76 -16.47
C GLY A 373 11.20 7.60 -15.34
N ASP A 374 11.19 7.09 -14.10
CA ASP A 374 10.67 7.85 -12.98
C ASP A 374 11.56 9.07 -12.68
N SER A 375 10.93 10.23 -12.52
CA SER A 375 11.63 11.50 -12.33
C SER A 375 12.30 11.64 -10.96
N CYS A 376 11.98 10.76 -10.00
CA CYS A 376 12.61 10.80 -8.67
C CYS A 376 14.04 10.24 -8.67
N TRP A 377 14.42 9.47 -9.69
CA TRP A 377 15.79 8.96 -9.77
C TRP A 377 16.81 10.07 -9.96
N ILE A 378 17.88 10.03 -9.15
CA ILE A 378 19.13 10.72 -9.41
C ILE A 378 20.08 9.72 -10.04
N ILE A 379 20.61 10.04 -11.21
CA ILE A 379 21.44 9.14 -11.99
C ILE A 379 22.89 9.60 -11.90
N PHE A 380 23.72 8.78 -11.27
CA PHE A 380 25.16 8.97 -11.19
C PHE A 380 25.82 8.26 -12.36
N ASN A 381 26.59 8.98 -13.14
CA ASN A 381 27.35 8.39 -14.24
C ASN A 381 28.45 7.46 -13.71
N LYS A 382 28.98 6.63 -14.61
CA LYS A 382 30.17 5.82 -14.33
C LYS A 382 31.31 6.60 -13.71
N GLY A 383 31.95 6.05 -12.69
CA GLY A 383 33.08 6.66 -11.99
C GLY A 383 32.94 6.68 -10.49
N TYR A 384 33.87 7.35 -9.83
CA TYR A 384 33.89 7.49 -8.38
C TYR A 384 33.02 8.65 -7.91
N HIS A 385 32.19 8.41 -6.89
CA HIS A 385 31.32 9.40 -6.29
C HIS A 385 31.49 9.48 -4.78
N GLU A 386 31.43 10.69 -4.24
CA GLU A 386 31.32 10.97 -2.81
C GLU A 386 30.14 11.90 -2.57
N LEU A 387 29.28 11.52 -1.63
CA LEU A 387 28.16 12.33 -1.17
C LEU A 387 28.40 12.72 0.27
N GLN A 388 28.36 14.02 0.56
CA GLN A 388 28.52 14.54 1.92
C GLN A 388 27.23 15.17 2.42
N VAL A 389 26.80 14.76 3.59
CA VAL A 389 25.53 15.19 4.21
C VAL A 389 25.84 15.89 5.52
N ASP A 390 25.32 17.10 5.72
CA ASP A 390 25.28 17.78 7.01
C ASP A 390 23.93 17.49 7.68
N LEU A 391 23.94 16.78 8.81
CA LEU A 391 22.74 16.49 9.61
C LEU A 391 22.23 17.73 10.36
N GLN A 392 22.89 18.88 10.20
CA GLN A 392 22.59 20.19 10.82
C GLN A 392 22.80 20.25 12.33
N LYS A 393 22.92 19.11 12.96
CA LYS A 393 23.25 18.97 14.39
C LYS A 393 23.98 17.66 14.63
N GLU A 394 24.70 17.61 15.73
CA GLU A 394 25.23 16.35 16.23
C GLU A 394 24.09 15.47 16.72
N MET A 395 24.08 14.22 16.28
CA MET A 395 23.05 13.25 16.64
C MET A 395 23.62 11.83 16.64
N GLU A 396 22.94 10.94 17.34
CA GLU A 396 23.26 9.53 17.34
C GLU A 396 22.83 8.89 16.01
N LEU A 397 23.77 8.26 15.34
CA LEU A 397 23.56 7.55 14.08
C LEU A 397 23.51 6.05 14.35
N HIS A 398 22.38 5.43 14.05
CA HIS A 398 22.18 3.99 14.21
C HIS A 398 22.24 3.27 12.87
N ASP A 399 21.55 3.80 11.87
CA ASP A 399 21.37 3.16 10.57
C ASP A 399 21.40 4.19 9.44
N VAL A 400 21.90 3.77 8.28
CA VAL A 400 21.82 4.54 7.01
C VAL A 400 21.36 3.58 5.91
N LEU A 401 20.39 3.99 5.14
CA LEU A 401 19.89 3.22 4.00
C LEU A 401 19.98 4.05 2.72
N LEU A 402 20.54 3.47 1.67
CA LEU A 402 20.50 4.00 0.32
C LEU A 402 19.55 3.15 -0.52
N ARG A 403 18.59 3.79 -1.15
CA ARG A 403 17.62 3.12 -2.01
C ARG A 403 18.03 3.27 -3.47
N MET A 404 18.15 2.15 -4.19
CA MET A 404 18.69 2.10 -5.54
C MET A 404 17.91 1.16 -6.46
N LEU A 405 18.01 1.39 -7.78
CA LEU A 405 17.38 0.57 -8.81
C LEU A 405 18.38 -0.39 -9.44
N ASN A 406 17.96 -1.65 -9.58
CA ASN A 406 18.52 -2.58 -10.54
C ASN A 406 17.64 -2.65 -11.79
N TYR A 407 18.25 -2.59 -12.97
CA TYR A 407 17.55 -2.74 -14.23
C TYR A 407 18.36 -3.58 -15.21
N ARG A 408 18.00 -4.85 -15.37
CA ARG A 408 18.77 -5.84 -16.13
C ARG A 408 18.91 -5.51 -17.62
N PRO A 409 17.85 -5.11 -18.35
CA PRO A 409 17.96 -4.84 -19.79
C PRO A 409 18.93 -3.70 -20.10
N GLY A 410 19.07 -2.72 -19.22
CA GLY A 410 20.01 -1.61 -19.34
C GLY A 410 21.38 -1.84 -18.68
N GLY A 411 21.60 -2.99 -18.05
CA GLY A 411 22.82 -3.29 -17.30
C GLY A 411 23.01 -2.38 -16.06
N ILE A 412 21.94 -1.75 -15.58
CA ILE A 412 21.97 -0.84 -14.41
C ILE A 412 21.98 -1.69 -13.15
N ARG A 413 22.96 -1.46 -12.30
CA ARG A 413 23.14 -2.20 -11.05
C ARG A 413 23.68 -1.30 -9.95
N LEU A 414 23.60 -1.78 -8.73
CA LEU A 414 24.23 -1.13 -7.58
C LEU A 414 25.75 -1.16 -7.71
N PRO A 415 26.48 -0.21 -7.09
CA PRO A 415 27.91 -0.29 -6.94
C PRO A 415 28.29 -1.58 -6.20
N SER A 416 29.42 -2.19 -6.52
CA SER A 416 29.86 -3.44 -5.86
C SER A 416 30.12 -3.26 -4.37
N LYS A 417 30.60 -2.08 -3.99
CA LYS A 417 30.86 -1.69 -2.60
C LYS A 417 30.39 -0.26 -2.34
N VAL A 418 29.89 -0.05 -1.14
CA VAL A 418 29.54 1.28 -0.63
C VAL A 418 30.22 1.49 0.71
N TYR A 419 30.85 2.66 0.86
CA TYR A 419 31.59 3.07 2.05
C TYR A 419 30.85 4.16 2.79
N LEU A 420 30.71 4.01 4.10
CA LEU A 420 30.10 5.00 4.98
C LEU A 420 31.12 5.57 5.94
N TYR A 421 31.18 6.89 6.01
CA TYR A 421 32.05 7.64 6.90
C TYR A 421 31.25 8.61 7.76
N ALA A 422 31.80 8.98 8.91
CA ALA A 422 31.26 10.03 9.77
C ALA A 422 32.32 11.06 10.15
N SER A 423 31.86 12.27 10.48
CA SER A 423 32.70 13.37 10.94
C SER A 423 31.90 14.27 11.89
N LEU A 424 32.60 14.91 12.83
CA LEU A 424 32.04 15.94 13.70
C LEU A 424 32.30 17.36 13.16
N ASP A 425 33.36 17.54 12.38
CA ASP A 425 33.83 18.85 11.87
C ASP A 425 33.53 19.06 10.36
N GLY A 426 33.18 18.00 9.63
CA GLY A 426 32.93 18.03 8.19
C GLY A 426 34.18 17.98 7.32
N ASP A 427 35.38 17.92 7.94
CA ASP A 427 36.67 17.86 7.26
C ASP A 427 37.38 16.53 7.48
N SER A 428 37.40 16.03 8.71
CA SER A 428 38.06 14.80 9.12
C SER A 428 37.06 13.66 9.21
N TYR A 429 37.09 12.76 8.23
CA TYR A 429 36.15 11.63 8.15
C TYR A 429 36.78 10.32 8.60
N ARG A 430 36.02 9.58 9.43
CA ARG A 430 36.36 8.23 9.88
C ARG A 430 35.49 7.21 9.17
N LEU A 431 36.08 6.18 8.59
CA LEU A 431 35.34 5.05 8.03
C LEU A 431 34.59 4.31 9.14
N LEU A 432 33.28 4.14 8.93
CA LEU A 432 32.41 3.40 9.84
C LEU A 432 32.13 1.99 9.37
N SER A 433 31.81 1.83 8.09
CA SER A 433 31.39 0.55 7.54
C SER A 433 31.60 0.49 6.03
N ILE A 434 31.77 -0.75 5.53
CA ILE A 434 31.82 -1.09 4.12
C ILE A 434 30.74 -2.15 3.88
N LYS A 435 29.89 -1.94 2.89
CA LYS A 435 28.88 -2.92 2.47
C LYS A 435 29.16 -3.41 1.07
N ASP A 436 29.23 -4.72 0.93
CA ASP A 436 29.14 -5.38 -0.37
C ASP A 436 27.68 -5.44 -0.79
N THR A 437 27.40 -5.12 -2.05
CA THR A 437 26.03 -5.16 -2.57
C THR A 437 25.70 -6.55 -3.13
N PRO A 438 24.41 -6.94 -3.17
CA PRO A 438 24.00 -8.24 -3.72
C PRO A 438 24.42 -8.42 -5.18
N SER A 439 24.69 -9.67 -5.57
CA SER A 439 25.05 -9.99 -6.93
C SER A 439 23.88 -9.83 -7.88
N PHE A 440 24.08 -9.06 -8.94
CA PHE A 440 23.14 -8.88 -10.04
C PHE A 440 22.79 -10.18 -10.81
N GLN A 441 23.65 -11.18 -10.76
CA GLN A 441 23.53 -12.38 -11.62
C GLN A 441 22.41 -13.34 -11.22
N ASN A 442 21.96 -13.29 -9.97
CA ASN A 442 20.96 -14.21 -9.42
C ASN A 442 19.54 -13.66 -9.41
N ALA A 443 19.35 -12.45 -9.94
CA ALA A 443 18.04 -11.83 -9.95
C ALA A 443 17.15 -12.41 -11.04
N LYS A 444 15.89 -12.66 -10.69
CA LYS A 444 14.89 -13.25 -11.61
C LYS A 444 14.23 -12.21 -12.50
N HIS A 445 14.45 -10.91 -12.24
CA HIS A 445 13.63 -9.81 -12.74
C HIS A 445 14.38 -8.84 -13.61
N ASP A 446 13.62 -8.08 -14.41
CA ASP A 446 14.15 -7.01 -15.25
C ASP A 446 14.40 -5.74 -14.43
N ALA A 447 13.53 -5.40 -13.50
CA ALA A 447 13.66 -4.24 -12.65
C ALA A 447 13.27 -4.57 -11.20
N TRP A 448 14.07 -4.14 -10.23
CA TRP A 448 13.76 -4.24 -8.80
C TRP A 448 14.49 -3.19 -7.99
N ILE A 449 13.91 -2.84 -6.85
CA ILE A 449 14.51 -1.91 -5.89
C ILE A 449 15.34 -2.69 -4.88
N ASP A 450 16.55 -2.20 -4.61
CA ASP A 450 17.40 -2.69 -3.54
C ASP A 450 17.77 -1.58 -2.57
N GLY A 451 18.08 -1.97 -1.33
CA GLY A 451 18.60 -1.08 -0.31
C GLY A 451 20.01 -1.50 0.13
N VAL A 452 20.89 -0.54 0.23
CA VAL A 452 22.18 -0.74 0.90
C VAL A 452 22.01 -0.23 2.33
N LEU A 453 21.81 -1.15 3.27
CA LEU A 453 21.56 -0.84 4.67
C LEU A 453 22.81 -1.01 5.50
N PHE A 454 23.24 0.08 6.11
CA PHE A 454 24.24 0.11 7.19
C PHE A 454 23.49 0.14 8.51
N GLU A 455 23.57 -0.90 9.29
CA GLU A 455 22.86 -1.03 10.58
C GLU A 455 23.82 -1.25 11.74
N GLY A 456 23.38 -0.92 12.97
CA GLY A 456 24.16 -1.12 14.19
C GLY A 456 25.41 -0.24 14.27
N ILE A 457 25.37 0.96 13.73
CA ILE A 457 26.50 1.88 13.69
C ILE A 457 26.79 2.49 15.06
N ASP A 458 25.76 3.00 15.73
CA ASP A 458 25.76 3.53 17.10
C ASP A 458 26.90 4.51 17.41
N VAL A 459 27.03 5.57 16.60
CA VAL A 459 28.02 6.64 16.76
C VAL A 459 27.35 8.01 16.79
N ASN A 460 27.95 8.92 17.54
CA ASN A 460 27.54 10.32 17.53
C ASN A 460 28.26 11.06 16.42
N THR A 461 27.52 11.76 15.55
CA THR A 461 28.07 12.44 14.39
C THR A 461 27.18 13.60 13.93
N ARG A 462 27.76 14.55 13.20
CA ARG A 462 27.02 15.60 12.50
C ARG A 462 27.09 15.44 10.98
N TYR A 463 28.19 14.93 10.45
CA TYR A 463 28.38 14.81 9.01
C TYR A 463 28.54 13.36 8.60
N LEU A 464 27.95 13.02 7.48
CA LEU A 464 28.09 11.73 6.83
C LEU A 464 28.78 11.89 5.47
N LYS A 465 29.52 10.88 5.07
CA LYS A 465 30.02 10.73 3.71
C LYS A 465 29.73 9.31 3.23
N VAL A 466 29.14 9.22 2.06
CA VAL A 466 28.92 7.98 1.33
C VAL A 466 29.78 8.00 0.08
N ALA A 467 30.59 6.97 -0.14
CA ALA A 467 31.45 6.85 -1.31
C ALA A 467 31.25 5.52 -2.02
N PHE A 468 31.33 5.55 -3.35
CA PHE A 468 31.23 4.36 -4.18
C PHE A 468 31.87 4.55 -5.56
N GLU A 469 32.30 3.46 -6.16
CA GLU A 469 32.70 3.40 -7.56
C GLU A 469 31.55 2.83 -8.38
N ALA A 470 31.09 3.58 -9.37
CA ALA A 470 29.99 3.17 -10.26
C ALA A 470 30.54 2.55 -11.54
N ASP A 471 30.41 1.24 -11.69
CA ASP A 471 30.80 0.51 -12.92
C ASP A 471 29.78 0.69 -14.05
N THR A 472 28.53 0.97 -13.68
CA THR A 472 27.40 1.30 -14.54
C THR A 472 26.74 2.56 -14.01
N PRO A 473 25.85 3.21 -14.76
CA PRO A 473 25.04 4.26 -14.15
C PRO A 473 24.31 3.76 -12.89
N VAL A 474 24.38 4.54 -11.81
CA VAL A 474 23.71 4.22 -10.54
C VAL A 474 22.49 5.11 -10.40
N TYR A 475 21.35 4.50 -10.18
CA TYR A 475 20.06 5.15 -9.94
C TYR A 475 19.76 5.09 -8.45
N MET A 476 19.71 6.24 -7.81
CA MET A 476 19.44 6.40 -6.38
C MET A 476 18.34 7.47 -6.21
N ASP A 477 17.39 7.25 -5.35
CA ASP A 477 16.33 8.23 -5.13
C ASP A 477 16.28 8.79 -3.72
N GLU A 478 16.70 8.04 -2.71
CA GLU A 478 16.62 8.49 -1.33
C GLU A 478 17.76 7.93 -0.46
N LEU A 479 18.24 8.78 0.44
CA LEU A 479 19.16 8.46 1.52
C LEU A 479 18.42 8.64 2.86
N PHE A 480 18.27 7.55 3.59
CA PHE A 480 17.58 7.55 4.88
C PHE A 480 18.60 7.51 6.01
N VAL A 481 18.37 8.32 7.03
CA VAL A 481 19.15 8.31 8.26
C VAL A 481 18.25 7.85 9.40
N ASN A 482 18.72 6.85 10.15
CA ASN A 482 17.95 6.19 11.20
C ASN A 482 16.56 5.71 10.75
N PRO A 483 16.45 5.00 9.61
CA PRO A 483 15.15 4.58 9.08
C PRO A 483 14.49 3.47 9.89
N VAL A 484 15.26 2.72 10.66
CA VAL A 484 14.73 1.59 11.46
C VAL A 484 14.06 2.14 12.72
N ILE A 485 12.79 1.86 12.88
CA ILE A 485 12.04 2.23 14.08
C ILE A 485 12.41 1.25 15.20
N ARG A 486 12.84 1.77 16.34
CA ARG A 486 13.27 1.00 17.51
C ARG A 486 12.36 1.24 18.71
#